data_17c8e9279736c67c557c3f1f442d7780
#
_entry.id   17c8e9279736c67c557c3f1f442d7780
#
_cell.length_a   1.000
_cell.length_b   1.000
_cell.length_c   1.000
_cell.angle_alpha   90.00
_cell.angle_beta   90.00
_cell.angle_gamma   90.00
#
_symmetry.space_group_name_H-M   'P 1'
#
loop_
_entity.id
_entity.type
_entity.pdbx_description
1 polymer ?
#
loop_
_entity_poly.entity_id
_entity_poly.type
_entity_poly.pdbx_seq_one_letter_code
_entity_poly.pdbx_strand_id
1 'polypeptide(L)'
;NELLGTDSTIEKTVQVYLPYGYDESKQYNVLYLLHGTGGNDEYWFKREGDGVVTCNVLDNMIKDGLCDPVIVVTPNFYSEIMDKDHKISDDAVVEYGNESGDEYLKVRNDLWTQFFQYELRNDIMPLVESTYSTYAGKDVSEESMIASRDHRAMAGLSRGAMTTTRSGMLGNLDEISYFGNYSGVWTMFDKFKDTLTNSEYKVNYWYNGTGTADFAAENHLDFHNQVMAEMSDIFQDGVNYAMVVKNGGAHEYANWIVDLYNSLLVFFK
;
A
#
# COMPACT_ATOMS: atom_id res chain seq x y z
N ASN A 1 2.60 22.48 -2.10
CA ASN A 1 2.70 21.39 -1.12
C ASN A 1 2.72 22.00 0.29
N GLU A 2 1.56 22.04 0.94
CA GLU A 2 1.36 22.67 2.26
C GLU A 2 2.27 22.05 3.33
N LEU A 3 2.53 20.73 3.25
CA LEU A 3 3.41 20.03 4.20
C LEU A 3 4.89 20.44 4.10
N LEU A 4 5.33 20.87 2.93
CA LEU A 4 6.71 21.31 2.71
C LEU A 4 6.83 22.83 2.72
N GLY A 5 5.73 23.56 2.95
CA GLY A 5 5.70 25.02 2.91
C GLY A 5 6.11 25.61 1.55
N THR A 6 5.90 24.85 0.47
CA THR A 6 6.23 25.25 -0.90
C THR A 6 4.98 25.30 -1.76
N ASP A 7 4.85 26.33 -2.60
CA ASP A 7 3.80 26.43 -3.62
C ASP A 7 4.15 25.63 -4.89
N SER A 8 5.24 24.86 -4.88
CA SER A 8 5.67 24.09 -6.05
C SER A 8 4.85 22.82 -6.22
N THR A 9 4.45 22.56 -7.46
CA THR A 9 3.86 21.31 -7.90
C THR A 9 4.91 20.43 -8.54
N ILE A 10 4.79 19.11 -8.39
CA ILE A 10 5.63 18.12 -9.05
C ILE A 10 4.76 17.33 -9.99
N GLU A 11 5.24 17.15 -11.21
CA GLU A 11 4.66 16.22 -12.16
C GLU A 11 5.19 14.81 -11.89
N LYS A 12 4.29 13.87 -11.65
CA LYS A 12 4.61 12.46 -11.41
C LYS A 12 3.78 11.57 -12.33
N THR A 13 4.30 10.41 -12.63
CA THR A 13 3.60 9.38 -13.40
C THR A 13 3.10 8.26 -12.48
N VAL A 14 2.00 7.63 -12.90
CA VAL A 14 1.54 6.37 -12.35
C VAL A 14 1.36 5.38 -13.51
N GLN A 15 1.69 4.11 -13.28
CA GLN A 15 1.34 3.06 -14.24
C GLN A 15 -0.01 2.48 -13.88
N VAL A 16 -0.82 2.18 -14.88
CA VAL A 16 -2.15 1.59 -14.67
C VAL A 16 -2.28 0.34 -15.55
N TYR A 17 -2.53 -0.80 -14.90
CA TYR A 17 -2.96 -2.03 -15.55
C TYR A 17 -4.49 -2.03 -15.61
N LEU A 18 -5.02 -2.23 -16.80
CA LEU A 18 -6.43 -2.51 -17.02
C LEU A 18 -6.62 -4.01 -17.31
N PRO A 19 -7.58 -4.68 -16.68
CA PRO A 19 -7.81 -6.11 -16.90
C PRO A 19 -8.17 -6.40 -18.34
N TYR A 20 -7.76 -7.56 -18.85
CA TYR A 20 -8.12 -7.99 -20.20
C TYR A 20 -9.64 -7.90 -20.44
N GLY A 21 -10.03 -7.24 -21.51
CA GLY A 21 -11.45 -7.01 -21.82
C GLY A 21 -12.09 -5.92 -20.95
N TYR A 22 -11.29 -4.98 -20.43
CA TYR A 22 -11.81 -3.81 -19.74
C TYR A 22 -12.92 -3.14 -20.57
N ASP A 23 -14.02 -2.83 -19.91
CA ASP A 23 -15.24 -2.30 -20.51
C ASP A 23 -15.78 -1.18 -19.62
N GLU A 24 -15.87 0.02 -20.16
CA GLU A 24 -16.34 1.21 -19.42
C GLU A 24 -17.79 1.11 -18.93
N SER A 25 -18.57 0.16 -19.41
CA SER A 25 -19.94 -0.10 -18.92
C SER A 25 -19.99 -0.93 -17.64
N LYS A 26 -18.84 -1.45 -17.18
CA LYS A 26 -18.71 -2.23 -15.95
C LYS A 26 -17.99 -1.40 -14.89
N GLN A 27 -18.05 -1.86 -13.63
CA GLN A 27 -17.31 -1.28 -12.53
C GLN A 27 -16.24 -2.25 -12.05
N TYR A 28 -15.10 -1.71 -11.64
CA TYR A 28 -13.91 -2.48 -11.26
C TYR A 28 -13.41 -2.08 -9.87
N ASN A 29 -12.93 -3.07 -9.12
CA ASN A 29 -12.13 -2.84 -7.92
C ASN A 29 -10.78 -2.21 -8.31
N VAL A 30 -10.15 -1.50 -7.38
CA VAL A 30 -8.86 -0.86 -7.59
C VAL A 30 -7.86 -1.33 -6.54
N LEU A 31 -6.67 -1.72 -6.97
CA LEU A 31 -5.52 -2.02 -6.13
C LEU A 31 -4.41 -0.99 -6.36
N TYR A 32 -4.06 -0.23 -5.34
CA TYR A 32 -2.86 0.63 -5.32
C TYR A 32 -1.68 -0.22 -4.83
N LEU A 33 -0.72 -0.51 -5.73
CA LEU A 33 0.36 -1.48 -5.51
C LEU A 33 1.72 -0.79 -5.47
N LEU A 34 2.36 -0.76 -4.32
CA LEU A 34 3.53 0.04 -4.04
C LEU A 34 4.84 -0.75 -4.18
N HIS A 35 5.84 -0.09 -4.74
CA HIS A 35 7.23 -0.56 -4.81
C HIS A 35 7.94 -0.48 -3.45
N GLY A 36 9.18 -0.97 -3.36
CA GLY A 36 10.04 -0.86 -2.18
C GLY A 36 11.10 0.24 -2.31
N THR A 37 12.09 0.20 -1.42
CA THR A 37 13.22 1.12 -1.43
C THR A 37 13.94 1.12 -2.77
N GLY A 38 14.17 2.32 -3.34
CA GLY A 38 14.87 2.49 -4.62
C GLY A 38 14.04 2.11 -5.85
N GLY A 39 12.78 1.70 -5.68
CA GLY A 39 11.85 1.46 -6.78
C GLY A 39 11.15 2.74 -7.25
N ASN A 40 10.27 2.58 -8.22
CA ASN A 40 9.44 3.63 -8.80
C ASN A 40 8.11 3.04 -9.29
N ASP A 41 7.29 3.84 -9.97
CA ASP A 41 6.00 3.44 -10.53
C ASP A 41 6.08 2.29 -11.56
N GLU A 42 7.22 2.08 -12.20
CA GLU A 42 7.42 0.99 -13.16
C GLU A 42 7.79 -0.37 -12.54
N TYR A 43 8.16 -0.39 -11.25
CA TYR A 43 8.75 -1.57 -10.58
C TYR A 43 7.96 -2.86 -10.78
N TRP A 44 6.64 -2.82 -10.71
CA TRP A 44 5.78 -3.98 -10.83
C TRP A 44 5.49 -4.41 -12.26
N PHE A 45 5.62 -3.50 -13.24
CA PHE A 45 5.23 -3.75 -14.63
C PHE A 45 6.40 -3.77 -15.62
N LYS A 46 7.49 -3.05 -15.34
CA LYS A 46 8.62 -2.88 -16.27
C LYS A 46 9.95 -2.92 -15.53
N ARG A 47 10.33 -4.07 -15.02
CA ARG A 47 11.62 -4.21 -14.38
C ARG A 47 12.69 -4.61 -15.39
N GLU A 48 13.80 -3.85 -15.50
CA GLU A 48 14.92 -4.21 -16.37
C GLU A 48 15.59 -5.52 -15.92
N GLY A 49 15.80 -6.42 -16.88
CA GLY A 49 16.65 -7.62 -16.72
C GLY A 49 15.99 -8.83 -16.06
N ASP A 50 14.87 -8.67 -15.38
CA ASP A 50 14.13 -9.76 -14.76
C ASP A 50 12.77 -9.94 -15.47
N GLY A 51 12.39 -11.18 -15.69
CA GLY A 51 11.09 -11.51 -16.26
C GLY A 51 9.97 -11.08 -15.32
N VAL A 52 9.54 -9.83 -15.42
CA VAL A 52 8.37 -9.32 -14.67
C VAL A 52 7.13 -9.99 -15.24
N VAL A 53 6.43 -10.72 -14.38
CA VAL A 53 5.28 -11.52 -14.78
C VAL A 53 3.97 -11.00 -14.18
N THR A 54 3.97 -9.81 -13.54
CA THR A 54 2.80 -9.29 -12.83
C THR A 54 1.56 -9.24 -13.69
N CYS A 55 1.64 -8.63 -14.90
CA CYS A 55 0.47 -8.57 -15.79
C CYS A 55 -0.02 -9.97 -16.19
N ASN A 56 0.90 -10.91 -16.48
CA ASN A 56 0.55 -12.29 -16.82
C ASN A 56 -0.14 -13.02 -15.65
N VAL A 57 0.32 -12.77 -14.41
CA VAL A 57 -0.31 -13.32 -13.21
C VAL A 57 -1.72 -12.77 -13.06
N LEU A 58 -1.90 -11.46 -13.18
CA LEU A 58 -3.20 -10.80 -13.11
C LEU A 58 -4.17 -11.34 -14.18
N ASP A 59 -3.74 -11.37 -15.45
CA ASP A 59 -4.56 -11.88 -16.56
C ASP A 59 -4.99 -13.32 -16.34
N ASN A 60 -4.08 -14.19 -15.89
CA ASN A 60 -4.40 -15.59 -15.65
C ASN A 60 -5.33 -15.77 -14.43
N MET A 61 -5.11 -15.03 -13.34
CA MET A 61 -6.00 -15.09 -12.18
C MET A 61 -7.42 -14.67 -12.53
N ILE A 62 -7.58 -13.59 -13.27
CA ILE A 62 -8.88 -13.08 -13.72
C ILE A 62 -9.54 -14.11 -14.67
N LYS A 63 -8.79 -14.60 -15.66
CA LYS A 63 -9.27 -15.61 -16.63
C LYS A 63 -9.74 -16.89 -15.95
N ASP A 64 -9.01 -17.34 -14.94
CA ASP A 64 -9.32 -18.58 -14.23
C ASP A 64 -10.38 -18.38 -13.11
N GLY A 65 -10.89 -17.15 -12.94
CA GLY A 65 -11.90 -16.81 -11.94
C GLY A 65 -11.40 -16.88 -10.50
N LEU A 66 -10.09 -16.75 -10.28
CA LEU A 66 -9.46 -16.79 -8.96
C LEU A 66 -9.63 -15.45 -8.22
N CYS A 67 -9.68 -14.34 -8.96
CA CYS A 67 -10.02 -13.04 -8.45
C CYS A 67 -10.97 -12.32 -9.42
N ASP A 68 -11.65 -11.30 -8.91
CA ASP A 68 -12.44 -10.40 -9.75
C ASP A 68 -11.53 -9.56 -10.64
N PRO A 69 -12.00 -9.09 -11.82
CA PRO A 69 -11.27 -8.12 -12.61
C PRO A 69 -10.94 -6.87 -11.79
N VAL A 70 -9.67 -6.50 -11.73
CA VAL A 70 -9.16 -5.42 -10.89
C VAL A 70 -8.28 -4.47 -11.72
N ILE A 71 -8.44 -3.17 -11.52
CA ILE A 71 -7.52 -2.15 -12.00
C ILE A 71 -6.36 -2.09 -11.01
N VAL A 72 -5.10 -2.18 -11.49
CA VAL A 72 -3.93 -2.08 -10.63
C VAL A 72 -3.16 -0.81 -10.96
N VAL A 73 -2.96 0.02 -9.96
CA VAL A 73 -2.28 1.32 -10.06
C VAL A 73 -0.97 1.24 -9.28
N THR A 74 0.15 1.56 -9.93
CA THR A 74 1.46 1.55 -9.27
C THR A 74 2.01 2.98 -9.20
N PRO A 75 1.79 3.70 -8.09
CA PRO A 75 2.35 5.02 -7.88
C PRO A 75 3.77 4.95 -7.34
N ASN A 76 4.52 6.02 -7.52
CA ASN A 76 5.75 6.27 -6.78
C ASN A 76 5.41 7.05 -5.51
N PHE A 77 5.65 6.47 -4.32
CA PHE A 77 5.38 7.15 -3.05
C PHE A 77 6.50 8.11 -2.60
N TYR A 78 7.64 8.12 -3.29
CA TYR A 78 8.66 9.15 -3.07
C TYR A 78 8.28 10.43 -3.80
N SER A 79 8.45 11.56 -3.12
CA SER A 79 8.38 12.87 -3.77
C SER A 79 9.77 13.27 -4.27
N GLU A 80 9.88 13.69 -5.53
CA GLU A 80 11.12 14.23 -6.09
C GLU A 80 11.58 15.53 -5.39
N ILE A 81 10.70 16.17 -4.62
CA ILE A 81 11.06 17.31 -3.73
C ILE A 81 11.99 16.87 -2.58
N MET A 82 12.35 15.60 -2.49
CA MET A 82 13.39 15.12 -1.57
C MET A 82 14.81 15.57 -1.96
N ASP A 83 14.95 16.52 -2.85
CA ASP A 83 16.23 17.13 -3.14
C ASP A 83 16.82 17.79 -1.88
N LYS A 84 18.14 17.88 -1.84
CA LYS A 84 19.00 18.29 -0.70
C LYS A 84 18.60 19.61 -0.03
N ASP A 85 17.83 20.43 -0.70
CA ASP A 85 17.44 21.77 -0.28
C ASP A 85 16.04 21.88 0.33
N HIS A 86 15.23 20.81 0.26
CA HIS A 86 13.87 20.79 0.83
C HIS A 86 13.86 20.01 2.14
N LYS A 87 14.03 20.71 3.23
CA LYS A 87 13.95 20.15 4.58
C LYS A 87 12.49 19.94 4.95
N ILE A 88 12.15 18.70 5.28
CA ILE A 88 11.00 18.43 6.17
C ILE A 88 11.25 19.28 7.42
N SER A 89 10.24 19.97 7.91
CA SER A 89 10.41 20.86 9.08
C SER A 89 10.96 20.06 10.26
N ASP A 90 11.83 20.69 11.05
CA ASP A 90 12.40 20.06 12.24
C ASP A 90 11.28 19.59 13.20
N ASP A 91 10.14 20.28 13.22
CA ASP A 91 8.96 19.88 14.02
C ASP A 91 8.35 18.56 13.55
N ALA A 92 8.25 18.33 12.24
CA ALA A 92 7.78 17.06 11.69
C ALA A 92 8.76 15.91 11.97
N VAL A 93 10.07 16.18 11.98
CA VAL A 93 11.09 15.19 12.35
C VAL A 93 11.01 14.86 13.83
N VAL A 94 10.77 15.87 14.71
CA VAL A 94 10.59 15.68 16.16
C VAL A 94 9.33 14.89 16.47
N GLU A 95 8.25 15.09 15.72
CA GLU A 95 7.00 14.35 15.91
C GLU A 95 7.16 12.83 15.58
N TYR A 96 8.03 12.49 14.63
CA TYR A 96 8.16 11.13 14.10
C TYR A 96 9.49 10.41 14.43
N GLY A 97 10.46 11.07 15.05
CA GLY A 97 11.71 10.45 15.47
C GLY A 97 12.85 11.45 15.73
N ASN A 98 13.50 11.33 16.87
CA ASN A 98 14.54 12.23 17.40
C ASN A 98 15.96 11.81 16.97
N GLU A 99 16.27 11.64 15.71
CA GLU A 99 17.58 11.12 15.31
C GLU A 99 18.35 12.07 14.39
N SER A 100 19.67 12.03 14.43
CA SER A 100 20.58 12.88 13.66
C SER A 100 21.56 12.07 12.80
N GLY A 101 22.12 12.66 11.74
CA GLY A 101 23.11 12.02 10.88
C GLY A 101 22.48 11.02 9.91
N ASP A 102 23.09 9.84 9.73
CA ASP A 102 22.59 8.79 8.82
C ASP A 102 21.21 8.28 9.24
N GLU A 103 20.94 8.23 10.53
CA GLU A 103 19.62 7.91 11.06
C GLU A 103 18.59 8.98 10.70
N TYR A 104 18.96 10.27 10.65
CA TYR A 104 18.10 11.34 10.16
C TYR A 104 17.65 11.12 8.71
N LEU A 105 18.55 10.67 7.83
CA LEU A 105 18.20 10.35 6.44
C LEU A 105 17.26 9.15 6.34
N LYS A 106 17.44 8.17 7.22
CA LYS A 106 16.55 7.01 7.29
C LYS A 106 15.16 7.44 7.78
N VAL A 107 15.09 8.19 8.87
CA VAL A 107 13.82 8.74 9.39
C VAL A 107 13.13 9.60 8.34
N ARG A 108 13.86 10.50 7.69
CA ARG A 108 13.34 11.32 6.59
C ARG A 108 12.75 10.48 5.45
N ASN A 109 13.44 9.41 5.03
CA ASN A 109 12.92 8.50 4.01
C ASN A 109 11.69 7.75 4.50
N ASP A 110 11.60 7.45 5.79
CA ASP A 110 10.46 6.78 6.39
C ASP A 110 9.26 7.72 6.54
N LEU A 111 9.48 9.02 6.71
CA LEU A 111 8.40 10.02 6.76
C LEU A 111 7.58 10.05 5.45
N TRP A 112 8.20 9.84 4.29
CA TRP A 112 7.48 9.77 3.02
C TRP A 112 6.46 8.64 3.00
N THR A 113 6.72 7.55 3.70
CA THR A 113 5.77 6.45 3.83
C THR A 113 4.47 6.87 4.53
N GLN A 114 4.49 7.94 5.29
CA GLN A 114 3.33 8.49 5.97
C GLN A 114 2.74 9.70 5.21
N PHE A 115 3.57 10.61 4.69
CA PHE A 115 3.09 11.79 3.97
C PHE A 115 2.42 11.45 2.64
N PHE A 116 2.73 10.31 2.06
CA PHE A 116 2.07 9.82 0.86
C PHE A 116 0.54 9.70 1.02
N GLN A 117 0.01 9.62 2.24
CA GLN A 117 -1.43 9.60 2.50
C GLN A 117 -2.16 10.78 1.85
N TYR A 118 -1.55 11.96 1.83
CA TYR A 118 -2.15 13.16 1.27
C TYR A 118 -2.13 13.17 -0.26
N GLU A 119 -1.02 12.77 -0.87
CA GLU A 119 -0.91 12.61 -2.31
C GLU A 119 -1.86 11.52 -2.82
N LEU A 120 -1.93 10.40 -2.11
CA LEU A 120 -2.85 9.32 -2.43
C LEU A 120 -4.30 9.80 -2.45
N ARG A 121 -4.72 10.49 -1.38
CA ARG A 121 -6.10 10.97 -1.21
C ARG A 121 -6.46 12.12 -2.15
N ASN A 122 -5.59 13.10 -2.30
CA ASN A 122 -5.93 14.35 -2.97
C ASN A 122 -5.62 14.35 -4.47
N ASP A 123 -4.72 13.48 -4.92
CA ASP A 123 -4.24 13.49 -6.30
C ASP A 123 -4.45 12.14 -6.99
N ILE A 124 -3.92 11.04 -6.44
CA ILE A 124 -3.86 9.75 -7.16
C ILE A 124 -5.22 9.08 -7.21
N MET A 125 -5.91 8.90 -6.06
CA MET A 125 -7.23 8.27 -6.05
C MET A 125 -8.24 9.07 -6.88
N PRO A 126 -8.38 10.40 -6.75
CA PRO A 126 -9.27 11.17 -7.60
C PRO A 126 -8.95 11.09 -9.09
N LEU A 127 -7.67 11.09 -9.47
CA LEU A 127 -7.26 10.93 -10.87
C LEU A 127 -7.73 9.58 -11.44
N VAL A 128 -7.47 8.50 -10.73
CA VAL A 128 -7.83 7.13 -11.16
C VAL A 128 -9.34 6.95 -11.21
N GLU A 129 -10.02 7.31 -10.14
CA GLU A 129 -11.47 7.09 -9.96
C GLU A 129 -12.31 7.96 -10.91
N SER A 130 -11.84 9.15 -11.31
CA SER A 130 -12.51 9.97 -12.32
C SER A 130 -12.22 9.52 -13.76
N THR A 131 -11.07 8.86 -13.98
CA THR A 131 -10.65 8.44 -15.31
C THR A 131 -11.25 7.10 -15.71
N TYR A 132 -11.19 6.11 -14.83
CA TYR A 132 -11.59 4.73 -15.12
C TYR A 132 -12.95 4.39 -14.51
N SER A 133 -13.57 3.32 -15.01
CA SER A 133 -14.86 2.83 -14.52
C SER A 133 -14.68 2.00 -13.26
N THR A 134 -14.62 2.68 -12.12
CA THR A 134 -14.52 2.07 -10.79
C THR A 134 -15.88 2.10 -10.08
N TYR A 135 -15.95 1.54 -8.89
CA TYR A 135 -17.17 1.58 -8.07
C TYR A 135 -17.51 2.98 -7.52
N ALA A 136 -16.59 3.95 -7.59
CA ALA A 136 -16.92 5.36 -7.33
C ALA A 136 -17.76 5.99 -8.45
N GLY A 137 -17.87 5.33 -9.61
CA GLY A 137 -18.74 5.80 -10.71
C GLY A 137 -18.30 7.13 -11.33
N LYS A 138 -17.00 7.44 -11.28
CA LYS A 138 -16.38 8.72 -11.67
C LYS A 138 -16.76 9.92 -10.79
N ASP A 139 -17.44 9.69 -9.68
CA ASP A 139 -17.71 10.69 -8.65
C ASP A 139 -16.62 10.61 -7.57
N VAL A 140 -15.79 11.62 -7.50
CA VAL A 140 -14.67 11.71 -6.55
C VAL A 140 -14.97 12.63 -5.35
N SER A 141 -16.26 12.89 -5.08
CA SER A 141 -16.67 13.52 -3.82
C SER A 141 -16.29 12.61 -2.64
N GLU A 142 -16.01 13.22 -1.51
CA GLU A 142 -15.66 12.49 -0.28
C GLU A 142 -16.73 11.43 0.07
N GLU A 143 -18.00 11.78 -0.07
CA GLU A 143 -19.13 10.87 0.16
C GLU A 143 -19.07 9.63 -0.76
N SER A 144 -18.83 9.81 -2.06
CA SER A 144 -18.72 8.72 -3.02
C SER A 144 -17.48 7.87 -2.78
N MET A 145 -16.35 8.50 -2.44
CA MET A 145 -15.10 7.82 -2.14
C MET A 145 -15.22 6.95 -0.89
N ILE A 146 -15.86 7.44 0.16
CA ILE A 146 -16.16 6.66 1.39
C ILE A 146 -17.16 5.55 1.09
N ALA A 147 -18.23 5.83 0.37
CA ALA A 147 -19.27 4.83 0.05
C ALA A 147 -18.75 3.66 -0.76
N SER A 148 -17.73 3.89 -1.61
CA SER A 148 -17.09 2.86 -2.45
C SER A 148 -15.80 2.27 -1.85
N ARG A 149 -15.48 2.54 -0.57
CA ARG A 149 -14.22 2.11 0.08
C ARG A 149 -13.95 0.61 0.01
N ASP A 150 -14.98 -0.21 0.04
CA ASP A 150 -14.88 -1.67 0.03
C ASP A 150 -14.48 -2.25 -1.35
N HIS A 151 -14.28 -1.38 -2.31
CA HIS A 151 -13.77 -1.68 -3.64
C HIS A 151 -12.34 -1.18 -3.86
N ARG A 152 -11.63 -0.75 -2.79
CA ARG A 152 -10.22 -0.33 -2.86
C ARG A 152 -9.36 -1.16 -1.94
N ALA A 153 -8.20 -1.52 -2.49
CA ALA A 153 -7.10 -2.17 -1.79
C ALA A 153 -5.83 -1.35 -1.94
N MET A 154 -4.95 -1.44 -0.94
CA MET A 154 -3.59 -0.95 -1.01
C MET A 154 -2.63 -2.04 -0.56
N ALA A 155 -1.60 -2.30 -1.34
CA ALA A 155 -0.60 -3.28 -1.00
C ALA A 155 0.80 -2.80 -1.40
N GLY A 156 1.83 -3.37 -0.80
CA GLY A 156 3.19 -3.01 -1.17
C GLY A 156 4.24 -3.91 -0.57
N LEU A 157 5.45 -3.81 -1.12
CA LEU A 157 6.61 -4.58 -0.68
C LEU A 157 7.58 -3.72 0.11
N SER A 158 8.23 -4.28 1.15
CA SER A 158 9.29 -3.61 1.90
C SER A 158 8.85 -2.20 2.39
N ARG A 159 9.49 -1.13 1.95
CA ARG A 159 9.05 0.24 2.29
C ARG A 159 7.66 0.58 1.75
N GLY A 160 7.23 0.00 0.64
CA GLY A 160 5.85 0.09 0.17
C GLY A 160 4.85 -0.59 1.13
N ALA A 161 5.26 -1.65 1.82
CA ALA A 161 4.46 -2.25 2.90
C ALA A 161 4.32 -1.29 4.10
N MET A 162 5.41 -0.59 4.48
CA MET A 162 5.32 0.49 5.49
C MET A 162 4.35 1.58 5.06
N THR A 163 4.40 1.98 3.78
CA THR A 163 3.51 2.99 3.21
C THR A 163 2.06 2.50 3.22
N THR A 164 1.83 1.22 2.89
CA THR A 164 0.49 0.60 2.99
C THR A 164 -0.08 0.71 4.40
N THR A 165 0.74 0.43 5.43
CA THR A 165 0.27 0.57 6.81
C THR A 165 0.07 2.04 7.19
N ARG A 166 1.07 2.89 6.96
CA ARG A 166 1.09 4.27 7.45
C ARG A 166 0.15 5.20 6.66
N SER A 167 0.24 5.18 5.33
CA SER A 167 -0.57 6.04 4.48
C SER A 167 -1.93 5.43 4.13
N GLY A 168 -1.99 4.13 3.97
CA GLY A 168 -3.25 3.44 3.66
C GLY A 168 -4.07 3.21 4.93
N MET A 169 -3.62 2.29 5.79
CA MET A 169 -4.43 1.82 6.91
C MET A 169 -4.60 2.88 8.01
N LEU A 170 -3.57 3.67 8.32
CA LEU A 170 -3.66 4.71 9.34
C LEU A 170 -4.09 6.08 8.81
N GLY A 171 -3.95 6.34 7.51
CA GLY A 171 -4.23 7.64 6.91
C GLY A 171 -5.48 7.71 6.02
N ASN A 172 -5.95 6.58 5.46
CA ASN A 172 -7.04 6.52 4.49
C ASN A 172 -7.98 5.32 4.71
N LEU A 173 -8.17 4.90 5.96
CA LEU A 173 -9.04 3.77 6.28
C LEU A 173 -10.51 4.01 5.93
N ASP A 174 -10.92 5.24 5.87
CA ASP A 174 -12.25 5.68 5.44
C ASP A 174 -12.49 5.53 3.94
N GLU A 175 -11.42 5.43 3.13
CA GLU A 175 -11.52 5.28 1.67
C GLU A 175 -10.97 3.95 1.15
N ILE A 176 -10.23 3.17 1.97
CA ILE A 176 -9.63 1.88 1.61
C ILE A 176 -9.92 0.85 2.69
N SER A 177 -10.27 -0.39 2.31
CA SER A 177 -10.64 -1.43 3.28
C SER A 177 -9.81 -2.71 3.22
N TYR A 178 -9.02 -2.94 2.17
CA TYR A 178 -8.16 -4.11 1.99
C TYR A 178 -6.70 -3.71 1.95
N PHE A 179 -5.85 -4.45 2.69
CA PHE A 179 -4.43 -4.11 2.81
C PHE A 179 -3.53 -5.33 2.65
N GLY A 180 -2.38 -5.15 1.97
CA GLY A 180 -1.38 -6.19 1.76
C GLY A 180 0.03 -5.71 2.11
N ASN A 181 0.66 -6.35 3.09
CA ASN A 181 2.01 -6.06 3.51
C ASN A 181 2.96 -7.19 3.11
N TYR A 182 3.88 -6.93 2.18
CA TYR A 182 4.85 -7.90 1.70
C TYR A 182 6.24 -7.54 2.23
N SER A 183 6.80 -8.38 3.09
CA SER A 183 8.14 -8.18 3.69
C SER A 183 8.28 -6.87 4.48
N GLY A 184 7.30 -6.57 5.36
CA GLY A 184 7.42 -5.47 6.29
C GLY A 184 6.10 -4.85 6.76
N VAL A 185 6.15 -4.24 7.95
CA VAL A 185 5.07 -3.43 8.52
C VAL A 185 5.61 -2.12 9.06
N TRP A 186 6.65 -2.14 9.84
CA TRP A 186 7.39 -1.02 10.47
C TRP A 186 6.55 0.22 10.79
N THR A 187 5.71 0.11 11.80
CA THR A 187 4.99 1.23 12.39
C THR A 187 5.04 1.13 13.91
N MET A 188 4.70 2.21 14.59
CA MET A 188 4.58 2.19 16.05
C MET A 188 3.32 1.43 16.43
N PHE A 189 3.47 0.32 17.16
CA PHE A 189 2.36 -0.57 17.49
C PHE A 189 1.26 0.13 18.30
N ASP A 190 1.63 0.94 19.29
CA ASP A 190 0.65 1.65 20.13
C ASP A 190 -0.21 2.61 19.29
N LYS A 191 0.41 3.37 18.38
CA LYS A 191 -0.31 4.26 17.46
C LYS A 191 -1.21 3.47 16.51
N PHE A 192 -0.72 2.35 15.98
CA PHE A 192 -1.47 1.45 15.12
C PHE A 192 -2.73 0.91 15.84
N LYS A 193 -2.54 0.36 17.04
CA LYS A 193 -3.62 -0.18 17.87
C LYS A 193 -4.64 0.89 18.22
N ASP A 194 -4.18 2.05 18.70
CA ASP A 194 -5.06 3.15 19.09
C ASP A 194 -5.91 3.66 17.92
N THR A 195 -5.29 3.88 16.76
CA THR A 195 -5.99 4.33 15.56
C THR A 195 -7.08 3.35 15.13
N LEU A 196 -6.76 2.05 15.03
CA LEU A 196 -7.71 1.05 14.55
C LEU A 196 -8.80 0.73 15.58
N THR A 197 -8.48 0.79 16.87
CA THR A 197 -9.48 0.56 17.94
C THR A 197 -10.53 1.68 17.97
N ASN A 198 -10.11 2.93 17.75
CA ASN A 198 -10.98 4.10 17.82
C ASN A 198 -11.63 4.46 16.47
N SER A 199 -11.28 3.77 15.38
CA SER A 199 -11.87 4.02 14.06
C SER A 199 -13.30 3.46 13.97
N GLU A 200 -14.19 4.23 13.34
CA GLU A 200 -15.50 3.74 12.91
C GLU A 200 -15.42 2.81 11.69
N TYR A 201 -14.36 2.92 10.90
CA TYR A 201 -14.11 2.10 9.73
C TYR A 201 -13.33 0.84 10.11
N LYS A 202 -13.70 -0.28 9.49
CA LYS A 202 -13.06 -1.58 9.73
C LYS A 202 -12.18 -1.98 8.56
N VAL A 203 -11.10 -2.72 8.84
CA VAL A 203 -10.31 -3.42 7.84
C VAL A 203 -11.09 -4.65 7.40
N ASN A 204 -11.42 -4.75 6.10
CA ASN A 204 -12.13 -5.92 5.58
C ASN A 204 -11.21 -7.13 5.48
N TYR A 205 -9.98 -6.93 5.01
CA TYR A 205 -8.95 -7.97 5.06
C TYR A 205 -7.55 -7.36 5.09
N TRP A 206 -6.68 -7.93 5.92
CA TRP A 206 -5.27 -7.59 5.96
C TRP A 206 -4.39 -8.82 5.72
N TYR A 207 -3.80 -8.90 4.54
CA TYR A 207 -2.84 -9.93 4.16
C TYR A 207 -1.41 -9.50 4.52
N ASN A 208 -0.67 -10.40 5.16
CA ASN A 208 0.75 -10.22 5.47
C ASN A 208 1.56 -11.38 4.91
N GLY A 209 2.67 -11.09 4.26
CA GLY A 209 3.55 -12.10 3.68
C GLY A 209 5.03 -11.79 3.91
N THR A 210 5.80 -12.80 4.28
CA THR A 210 7.26 -12.73 4.39
C THR A 210 7.89 -14.07 4.07
N GLY A 211 9.22 -14.15 4.10
CA GLY A 211 9.95 -15.40 3.89
C GLY A 211 10.95 -15.68 4.99
N THR A 212 11.25 -16.95 5.27
CA THR A 212 12.19 -17.32 6.35
C THR A 212 13.64 -16.91 6.09
N ALA A 213 14.00 -16.55 4.84
CA ALA A 213 15.31 -16.00 4.48
C ALA A 213 15.26 -14.48 4.22
N ASP A 214 14.15 -13.83 4.57
CA ASP A 214 13.96 -12.39 4.44
C ASP A 214 14.48 -11.69 5.70
N PHE A 215 15.31 -10.65 5.55
CA PHE A 215 15.84 -9.88 6.68
C PHE A 215 14.73 -9.13 7.45
N ALA A 216 13.59 -8.89 6.81
CA ALA A 216 12.43 -8.25 7.42
C ALA A 216 11.56 -9.22 8.24
N ALA A 217 11.81 -10.54 8.16
CA ALA A 217 10.93 -11.55 8.73
C ALA A 217 10.77 -11.41 10.25
N GLU A 218 11.85 -11.21 10.99
CA GLU A 218 11.82 -11.09 12.45
C GLU A 218 10.90 -9.94 12.88
N ASN A 219 11.14 -8.75 12.37
CA ASN A 219 10.33 -7.57 12.68
C ASN A 219 8.86 -7.75 12.28
N HIS A 220 8.61 -8.35 11.11
CA HIS A 220 7.24 -8.59 10.64
C HIS A 220 6.49 -9.61 11.52
N LEU A 221 7.18 -10.68 11.95
CA LEU A 221 6.62 -11.69 12.84
C LEU A 221 6.40 -11.16 14.26
N ASP A 222 7.29 -10.34 14.77
CA ASP A 222 7.12 -9.71 16.09
C ASP A 222 5.89 -8.80 16.10
N PHE A 223 5.68 -8.03 15.03
CA PHE A 223 4.49 -7.20 14.87
C PHE A 223 3.21 -8.07 14.79
N HIS A 224 3.25 -9.15 13.99
CA HIS A 224 2.17 -10.13 13.93
C HIS A 224 1.81 -10.69 15.32
N ASN A 225 2.81 -11.10 16.09
CA ASN A 225 2.60 -11.64 17.43
C ASN A 225 1.91 -10.63 18.37
N GLN A 226 2.30 -9.33 18.28
CA GLN A 226 1.64 -8.27 19.03
C GLN A 226 0.18 -8.07 18.59
N VAL A 227 -0.10 -8.07 17.27
CA VAL A 227 -1.46 -7.98 16.74
C VAL A 227 -2.33 -9.13 17.26
N MET A 228 -1.85 -10.38 17.20
CA MET A 228 -2.61 -11.54 17.67
C MET A 228 -2.82 -11.53 19.18
N ALA A 229 -1.86 -10.99 19.95
CA ALA A 229 -1.97 -10.91 21.39
C ALA A 229 -2.92 -9.79 21.89
N GLU A 230 -2.97 -8.67 21.17
CA GLU A 230 -3.60 -7.45 21.68
C GLU A 230 -4.74 -6.90 20.84
N MET A 231 -4.96 -7.44 19.62
CA MET A 231 -5.97 -6.95 18.67
C MET A 231 -6.80 -8.10 18.05
N SER A 232 -6.91 -9.23 18.73
CA SER A 232 -7.65 -10.41 18.26
C SER A 232 -9.18 -10.19 18.16
N ASP A 233 -9.69 -9.13 18.72
CA ASP A 233 -11.06 -8.64 18.56
C ASP A 233 -11.27 -7.88 17.24
N ILE A 234 -10.20 -7.32 16.65
CA ILE A 234 -10.20 -6.61 15.37
C ILE A 234 -9.74 -7.54 14.24
N PHE A 235 -8.64 -8.28 14.47
CA PHE A 235 -8.02 -9.15 13.47
C PHE A 235 -8.12 -10.62 13.86
N GLN A 236 -8.79 -11.42 13.04
CA GLN A 236 -8.98 -12.84 13.26
C GLN A 236 -8.32 -13.62 12.12
N ASP A 237 -7.34 -14.47 12.48
CA ASP A 237 -6.61 -15.28 11.51
C ASP A 237 -7.56 -16.19 10.71
N GLY A 238 -7.37 -16.21 9.39
CA GLY A 238 -8.22 -16.93 8.45
C GLY A 238 -9.62 -16.31 8.22
N VAL A 239 -9.97 -15.20 8.87
CA VAL A 239 -11.25 -14.49 8.67
C VAL A 239 -11.02 -13.19 7.93
N ASN A 240 -10.35 -12.23 8.57
CA ASN A 240 -10.02 -10.92 7.98
C ASN A 240 -8.51 -10.59 8.10
N TYR A 241 -7.72 -11.58 8.46
CA TYR A 241 -6.28 -11.47 8.63
C TYR A 241 -5.59 -12.76 8.17
N ALA A 242 -4.40 -12.62 7.59
CA ALA A 242 -3.51 -13.75 7.35
C ALA A 242 -2.05 -13.32 7.52
N MET A 243 -1.23 -14.21 8.10
CA MET A 243 0.22 -14.13 8.08
C MET A 243 0.80 -15.34 7.38
N VAL A 244 1.41 -15.14 6.21
CA VAL A 244 1.99 -16.20 5.38
C VAL A 244 3.51 -16.12 5.42
N VAL A 245 4.14 -17.20 5.90
CA VAL A 245 5.61 -17.32 5.95
C VAL A 245 6.08 -18.36 4.95
N LYS A 246 6.78 -17.92 3.91
CA LYS A 246 7.28 -18.78 2.84
C LYS A 246 8.64 -19.36 3.23
N ASN A 247 8.75 -20.69 3.29
CA ASN A 247 10.00 -21.36 3.60
C ASN A 247 11.07 -21.11 2.52
N GLY A 248 12.22 -20.58 2.91
CA GLY A 248 13.31 -20.21 2.01
C GLY A 248 13.07 -18.92 1.22
N GLY A 249 11.93 -18.27 1.40
CA GLY A 249 11.63 -17.01 0.74
C GLY A 249 12.57 -15.90 1.20
N ALA A 250 13.13 -15.14 0.26
CA ALA A 250 14.03 -14.02 0.49
C ALA A 250 13.35 -12.67 0.21
N HIS A 251 14.05 -11.56 0.45
CA HIS A 251 13.59 -10.20 0.19
C HIS A 251 13.69 -9.86 -1.29
N GLU A 252 12.83 -10.45 -2.12
CA GLU A 252 12.94 -10.40 -3.58
C GLU A 252 11.59 -10.51 -4.31
N TYR A 253 11.57 -10.08 -5.57
CA TYR A 253 10.37 -10.07 -6.41
C TYR A 253 9.68 -11.45 -6.51
N ALA A 254 10.44 -12.54 -6.60
CA ALA A 254 9.91 -13.89 -6.69
C ALA A 254 8.99 -14.27 -5.49
N ASN A 255 9.24 -13.69 -4.32
CA ASN A 255 8.37 -13.84 -3.17
C ASN A 255 7.20 -12.89 -3.19
N TRP A 256 7.42 -11.62 -3.55
CA TRP A 256 6.38 -10.60 -3.52
C TRP A 256 5.29 -10.83 -4.56
N ILE A 257 5.63 -11.41 -5.73
CA ILE A 257 4.61 -11.80 -6.72
C ILE A 257 3.68 -12.91 -6.19
N VAL A 258 4.19 -13.80 -5.34
CA VAL A 258 3.37 -14.81 -4.66
C VAL A 258 2.48 -14.17 -3.59
N ASP A 259 2.98 -13.15 -2.88
CA ASP A 259 2.16 -12.41 -1.92
C ASP A 259 1.04 -11.63 -2.61
N LEU A 260 1.33 -11.00 -3.76
CA LEU A 260 0.31 -10.36 -4.58
C LEU A 260 -0.76 -11.38 -5.03
N TYR A 261 -0.34 -12.53 -5.54
CA TYR A 261 -1.25 -13.60 -5.92
C TYR A 261 -2.15 -14.02 -4.74
N ASN A 262 -1.57 -14.29 -3.59
CA ASN A 262 -2.31 -14.73 -2.40
C ASN A 262 -3.26 -13.66 -1.87
N SER A 263 -2.86 -12.38 -1.87
CA SER A 263 -3.73 -11.29 -1.41
C SER A 263 -4.94 -11.12 -2.32
N LEU A 264 -4.78 -11.27 -3.63
CA LEU A 264 -5.90 -11.20 -4.58
C LEU A 264 -6.88 -12.39 -4.46
N LEU A 265 -6.47 -13.52 -3.88
CA LEU A 265 -7.39 -14.61 -3.56
C LEU A 265 -8.39 -14.26 -2.46
N VAL A 266 -8.09 -13.28 -1.63
CA VAL A 266 -8.89 -12.92 -0.43
C VAL A 266 -9.44 -11.50 -0.48
N PHE A 267 -8.90 -10.62 -1.32
CA PHE A 267 -9.40 -9.26 -1.49
C PHE A 267 -10.73 -9.25 -2.27
N PHE A 268 -11.60 -8.32 -1.91
CA PHE A 268 -12.88 -8.08 -2.59
C PHE A 268 -13.85 -9.27 -2.55
N LYS A 269 -13.79 -10.09 -1.49
CA LYS A 269 -14.67 -11.26 -1.30
C LYS A 269 -15.83 -10.96 -0.35
#